data_cf9df9c669850339b6bec2153daa0cf5
#
_entry.id   cf9df9c669850339b6bec2153daa0cf5
#
_cell.length_a   1.000
_cell.length_b   1.000
_cell.length_c   1.000
_cell.angle_alpha   90.00
_cell.angle_beta   90.00
_cell.angle_gamma   90.00
#
_symmetry.space_group_name_H-M   'P 1'
#
loop_
_entity.id
_entity.type
_entity.pdbx_description
1 polymer ?
#
loop_
_entity_poly.entity_id
_entity_poly.type
_entity_poly.pdbx_seq_one_letter_code
_entity_poly.pdbx_strand_id
1 'polypeptide(L)' 'KLRCIGLDLISISSYCHREKGRKAHHAFLNPDEGEPILLIEDMKLEIEGPIERVVIAPLLIDNADGVPCTVISFS' A
#
# COMPACT_ATOMS: atom_id res chain seq x y z
N LYS A 1 -7.06 14.79 -0.97
CA LYS A 1 -7.56 13.50 -1.45
C LYS A 1 -6.56 12.39 -1.17
N LEU A 2 -7.02 11.32 -0.55
CA LEU A 2 -6.16 10.18 -0.20
C LEU A 2 -5.77 9.41 -1.46
N ARG A 3 -4.47 9.18 -1.63
CA ARG A 3 -3.93 8.50 -2.82
C ARG A 3 -3.20 7.21 -2.50
N CYS A 4 -2.75 7.06 -1.26
CA CYS A 4 -1.94 5.92 -0.86
C CYS A 4 -2.10 5.66 0.63
N ILE A 5 -2.09 4.39 1.02
CA ILE A 5 -2.11 3.97 2.42
C ILE A 5 -0.93 3.04 2.66
N GLY A 6 -0.12 3.34 3.68
CA GLY A 6 0.97 2.48 4.11
C GLY A 6 0.60 1.73 5.38
N LEU A 7 0.89 0.44 5.41
CA LEU A 7 0.54 -0.45 6.51
C LEU A 7 1.75 -1.23 7.02
N ASP A 8 1.80 -1.47 8.32
CA ASP A 8 2.81 -2.34 8.90
C ASP A 8 2.37 -3.80 9.02
N LEU A 9 1.25 -4.12 8.40
CA LEU A 9 0.75 -5.49 8.27
C LEU A 9 1.34 -6.14 7.02
N ILE A 10 1.54 -7.45 7.07
CA ILE A 10 2.03 -8.20 5.92
C ILE A 10 1.10 -8.00 4.73
N SER A 11 -0.21 -8.00 4.99
CA SER A 11 -1.21 -7.74 3.97
C SER A 11 -2.51 -7.30 4.63
N ILE A 12 -3.34 -6.55 3.91
CA ILE A 12 -4.72 -6.30 4.33
C ILE A 12 -5.56 -7.57 4.24
N SER A 13 -5.04 -8.61 3.55
CA SER A 13 -5.69 -9.92 3.47
C SER A 13 -5.25 -10.81 4.61
N SER A 14 -6.21 -11.46 5.27
CA SER A 14 -5.91 -12.50 6.24
C SER A 14 -5.75 -13.85 5.53
N TYR A 15 -4.77 -14.66 5.95
CA TYR A 15 -4.59 -16.00 5.42
C TYR A 15 -5.86 -16.84 5.54
N CYS A 16 -6.59 -16.69 6.65
CA CYS A 16 -7.83 -17.44 6.91
C CYS A 16 -9.06 -16.84 6.23
N HIS A 17 -8.94 -15.65 5.64
CA HIS A 17 -10.06 -14.91 5.05
C HIS A 17 -9.68 -14.34 3.68
N ARG A 18 -9.20 -15.22 2.79
CA ARG A 18 -8.71 -14.80 1.47
C ARG A 18 -9.77 -14.09 0.64
N GLU A 19 -11.02 -14.53 0.71
CA GLU A 19 -12.11 -13.89 -0.03
C GLU A 19 -12.33 -12.47 0.41
N LYS A 20 -12.35 -12.23 1.73
CA LYS A 20 -12.48 -10.88 2.28
C LYS A 20 -11.28 -10.02 1.90
N GLY A 21 -10.09 -10.61 1.89
CA GLY A 21 -8.88 -9.93 1.46
C GLY A 21 -8.92 -9.52 0.00
N ARG A 22 -9.41 -10.38 -0.88
CA ARG A 22 -9.58 -10.06 -2.29
C ARG A 22 -10.54 -8.90 -2.48
N LYS A 23 -11.65 -8.90 -1.75
CA LYS A 23 -12.62 -7.81 -1.80
C LYS A 23 -12.01 -6.50 -1.31
N ALA A 24 -11.21 -6.56 -0.24
CA ALA A 24 -10.54 -5.39 0.28
C ALA A 24 -9.55 -4.83 -0.72
N HIS A 25 -8.70 -5.67 -1.32
CA HIS A 25 -7.77 -5.22 -2.37
C HIS A 25 -8.51 -4.64 -3.56
N HIS A 26 -9.60 -5.27 -4.00
CA HIS A 26 -10.41 -4.75 -5.10
C HIS A 26 -10.99 -3.38 -4.77
N ALA A 27 -11.49 -3.20 -3.55
CA ALA A 27 -12.09 -1.93 -3.14
C ALA A 27 -11.09 -0.78 -3.19
N PHE A 28 -9.81 -1.03 -2.86
CA PHE A 28 -8.77 0.01 -2.91
C PHE A 28 -8.16 0.18 -4.29
N LEU A 29 -7.80 -0.92 -4.94
CA LEU A 29 -6.98 -0.89 -6.15
C LEU A 29 -7.79 -0.82 -7.44
N ASN A 30 -9.01 -1.31 -7.43
CA ASN A 30 -9.86 -1.34 -8.60
C ASN A 30 -11.32 -1.04 -8.22
N PRO A 31 -11.60 0.14 -7.65
CA PRO A 31 -12.95 0.49 -7.23
C PRO A 31 -13.86 0.68 -8.43
N ASP A 32 -15.15 0.36 -8.26
CA ASP A 32 -16.16 0.60 -9.29
C ASP A 32 -16.39 2.10 -9.50
N GLU A 33 -16.22 2.88 -8.45
CA GLU A 33 -16.37 4.33 -8.50
C GLU A 33 -15.15 4.98 -7.85
N GLY A 34 -14.71 6.11 -8.40
CA GLY A 34 -13.60 6.88 -7.87
C GLY A 34 -12.25 6.42 -8.37
N GLU A 35 -11.19 6.98 -7.80
CA GLU A 35 -9.82 6.67 -8.18
C GLU A 35 -9.26 5.58 -7.27
N PRO A 36 -8.38 4.71 -7.79
CA PRO A 36 -7.75 3.70 -6.96
C PRO A 36 -6.85 4.33 -5.89
N ILE A 37 -6.77 3.65 -4.75
CA ILE A 37 -5.86 4.02 -3.67
C ILE A 37 -4.77 2.96 -3.63
N LEU A 38 -3.52 3.38 -3.75
CA LEU A 38 -2.39 2.46 -3.70
C LEU A 38 -2.16 1.96 -2.29
N LEU A 39 -1.78 0.71 -2.18
CA LEU A 39 -1.47 0.09 -0.89
C LEU A 39 0.01 -0.24 -0.82
N ILE A 40 0.67 0.16 0.27
CA ILE A 40 2.02 -0.25 0.60
C ILE A 40 1.90 -1.13 1.84
N GLU A 41 2.20 -2.40 1.69
CA GLU A 41 2.06 -3.38 2.76
C GLU A 41 3.42 -3.78 3.33
N ASP A 42 3.41 -4.39 4.50
CA ASP A 42 4.61 -4.89 5.17
C ASP A 42 5.67 -3.80 5.40
N MET A 43 5.22 -2.62 5.80
CA MET A 43 6.11 -1.52 6.12
C MET A 43 6.61 -1.62 7.55
N LYS A 44 7.80 -1.08 7.80
CA LYS A 44 8.30 -0.90 9.15
C LYS A 44 8.02 0.54 9.57
N LEU A 45 7.01 0.71 10.42
CA LEU A 45 6.56 2.03 10.85
C LEU A 45 7.07 2.40 12.25
N GLU A 46 8.39 2.34 12.44
CA GLU A 46 9.04 2.73 13.69
C GLU A 46 9.60 4.15 13.54
N ILE A 47 8.72 5.11 13.36
CA ILE A 47 9.11 6.50 13.08
C ILE A 47 8.64 7.38 14.22
N GLU A 48 9.53 8.24 14.71
CA GLU A 48 9.18 9.24 15.72
C GLU A 48 8.91 10.58 15.03
N GLY A 49 7.84 11.25 15.46
CA GLY A 49 7.50 12.58 14.98
C GLY A 49 6.73 12.57 13.66
N PRO A 50 6.36 13.77 13.21
CA PRO A 50 5.58 13.91 11.98
C PRO A 50 6.41 13.66 10.73
N ILE A 51 5.76 13.16 9.70
CA ILE A 51 6.35 12.98 8.37
C ILE A 51 5.76 14.04 7.47
N GLU A 52 6.61 14.86 6.85
CA GLU A 52 6.15 15.90 5.94
C GLU A 52 6.10 15.45 4.49
N ARG A 53 7.04 14.57 4.11
CA ARG A 53 7.16 14.15 2.73
C ARG A 53 7.65 12.71 2.65
N VAL A 54 7.16 11.99 1.65
CA VAL A 54 7.55 10.61 1.40
C VAL A 54 7.89 10.45 -0.07
N VAL A 55 8.96 9.72 -0.35
CA VAL A 55 9.32 9.30 -1.70
C VAL A 55 9.17 7.79 -1.76
N ILE A 56 8.43 7.31 -2.75
CA ILE A 56 8.19 5.89 -2.97
C ILE A 56 8.90 5.48 -4.25
N ALA A 57 9.84 4.54 -4.16
CA ALA A 57 10.63 4.09 -5.28
C ALA A 57 10.37 2.59 -5.52
N PRO A 58 9.42 2.25 -6.39
CA PRO A 58 9.12 0.86 -6.70
C PRO A 58 10.15 0.25 -7.64
N LEU A 59 10.32 -1.07 -7.54
CA LEU A 59 11.09 -1.82 -8.50
C LEU A 59 10.34 -1.84 -9.84
N LEU A 60 11.05 -1.55 -10.92
CA LEU A 60 10.42 -1.45 -12.25
C LEU A 60 10.31 -2.84 -12.88
N ILE A 61 9.11 -3.40 -12.82
CA ILE A 61 8.80 -4.70 -13.42
C ILE A 61 7.57 -4.52 -14.30
N ASP A 62 7.69 -4.88 -15.57
CA ASP A 62 6.59 -4.77 -16.53
C ASP A 62 5.44 -5.70 -16.16
N ASN A 63 4.22 -5.20 -16.25
CA ASN A 63 2.98 -5.96 -16.06
C ASN A 63 2.83 -6.60 -14.68
N ALA A 64 3.51 -6.06 -13.68
CA ALA A 64 3.39 -6.57 -12.30
C ALA A 64 2.23 -5.89 -11.57
N ASP A 65 1.44 -6.68 -10.86
CA ASP A 65 0.35 -6.16 -10.03
C ASP A 65 0.87 -5.53 -8.74
N GLY A 66 2.01 -6.01 -8.27
CA GLY A 66 2.67 -5.47 -7.09
C GLY A 66 4.17 -5.72 -7.18
N VAL A 67 4.93 -4.85 -6.56
CA VAL A 67 6.39 -4.92 -6.59
C VAL A 67 6.95 -4.46 -5.24
N PRO A 68 8.15 -4.95 -4.87
CA PRO A 68 8.87 -4.36 -3.74
C PRO A 68 9.15 -2.89 -4.01
N CYS A 69 9.12 -2.08 -2.95
CA CYS A 69 9.46 -0.67 -3.08
C CYS A 69 10.28 -0.20 -1.89
N THR A 70 11.04 0.85 -2.12
CA THR A 70 11.75 1.58 -1.07
C THR A 70 10.96 2.82 -0.75
N VAL A 71 10.75 3.08 0.54
CA VAL A 71 10.03 4.27 0.99
C VAL A 71 10.97 5.10 1.84
N ILE A 72 11.15 6.36 1.48
CA ILE A 72 12.01 7.30 2.18
C ILE A 72 11.15 8.41 2.73
N SER A 73 11.23 8.64 4.03
CA SER A 73 10.47 9.70 4.69
C SER A 73 11.37 10.89 5.04
N PHE A 74 10.79 12.06 5.00
CA PHE A 74 11.44 13.31 5.38
C PHE A 74 10.57 14.01 6.42
N SER A 75 11.20 14.47 7.46
CA SER A 75 10.53 15.24 8.52
C SER A 75 11.01 16.66 8.57
#